data_1087bf1b9995a4b3d51b72e3a1c73d34
#
_entry.id   1087bf1b9995a4b3d51b72e3a1c73d34
#
_cell.length_a   1.000
_cell.length_b   1.000
_cell.length_c   1.000
_cell.angle_alpha   90.00
_cell.angle_beta   90.00
_cell.angle_gamma   90.00
#
_symmetry.space_group_name_H-M   'P 1'
#
loop_
_entity.id
_entity.type
_entity.pdbx_description
1 polymer ?
#
loop_
_entity_poly.entity_id
_entity_poly.type
_entity_poly.pdbx_seq_one_letter_code
_entity_poly.pdbx_strand_id
1 'polypeptide(L)'
;MGNPGTMHDPAMSERRMFGRIHVCPLSAVPDVVNGCNASHLLTCLQDEVLVETPALIRPDNHVRLHVDDIAHPIDGYVAPNAQHVARLLQFADAWGGQGPMVIHCWAGISRSTAAAFITLCALNPETPEELIAQRLREASPTAYPNRLMIRLGDKALERGGSMIDAVESIGRGIVAGEAVPFSLPADLSALSRP
;
A
#
# COMPACT_ATOMS: atom_id res chain seq x y z
N MET A 1 14.66 -53.08 18.95
CA MET A 1 14.24 -52.45 17.71
C MET A 1 13.72 -51.05 18.09
N GLY A 2 14.60 -50.06 18.04
CA GLY A 2 14.31 -48.69 18.43
C GLY A 2 13.75 -47.92 17.24
N ASN A 3 12.63 -47.23 17.45
CA ASN A 3 11.97 -46.37 16.54
C ASN A 3 12.76 -45.03 16.44
N PRO A 4 13.21 -44.56 15.26
CA PRO A 4 13.85 -43.25 15.18
C PRO A 4 12.79 -42.17 15.28
N GLY A 5 12.84 -41.41 16.38
CA GLY A 5 12.02 -40.22 16.60
C GLY A 5 12.23 -39.23 15.45
N THR A 6 11.14 -38.84 14.85
CA THR A 6 11.06 -37.71 13.91
C THR A 6 11.48 -36.46 14.68
N MET A 7 12.69 -35.96 14.41
CA MET A 7 13.13 -34.64 14.84
C MET A 7 12.21 -33.64 14.13
N HIS A 8 11.38 -33.01 14.92
CA HIS A 8 10.62 -31.85 14.50
C HIS A 8 11.63 -30.68 14.43
N ASP A 9 11.96 -30.25 13.23
CA ASP A 9 12.81 -29.09 13.01
C ASP A 9 12.00 -27.81 13.36
N PRO A 10 12.33 -27.12 14.47
CA PRO A 10 11.63 -25.91 14.86
C PRO A 10 11.83 -24.73 13.89
N ALA A 11 12.76 -24.84 12.94
CA ALA A 11 13.02 -23.79 11.94
C ALA A 11 11.99 -23.73 10.79
N MET A 12 11.08 -24.71 10.68
CA MET A 12 9.99 -24.69 9.70
C MET A 12 8.70 -24.00 10.17
N SER A 13 8.61 -23.55 11.42
CA SER A 13 7.37 -23.03 12.01
C SER A 13 7.19 -21.50 11.95
N GLU A 14 8.14 -20.75 11.42
CA GLU A 14 8.05 -19.27 11.31
C GLU A 14 8.28 -18.74 9.88
N ARG A 15 7.71 -19.36 8.89
CA ARG A 15 7.37 -18.56 7.70
C ARG A 15 6.20 -17.68 8.11
N ARG A 16 6.48 -16.47 8.62
CA ARG A 16 5.51 -15.39 8.65
C ARG A 16 4.90 -15.34 7.27
N MET A 17 3.62 -15.66 7.16
CA MET A 17 2.90 -15.43 5.91
C MET A 17 2.77 -13.91 5.80
N PHE A 18 3.78 -13.27 5.19
CA PHE A 18 3.70 -11.86 4.87
C PHE A 18 2.46 -11.61 4.04
N GLY A 19 1.69 -10.64 4.44
CA GLY A 19 0.47 -10.26 3.75
C GLY A 19 0.75 -9.70 2.37
N ARG A 20 -0.32 -9.35 1.71
CA ARG A 20 -0.27 -8.66 0.42
C ARG A 20 -1.03 -7.35 0.50
N ILE A 21 -0.54 -6.34 -0.17
CA ILE A 21 -1.26 -5.10 -0.42
C ILE A 21 -1.98 -5.25 -1.75
N HIS A 22 -3.30 -5.19 -1.72
CA HIS A 22 -4.15 -5.15 -2.90
C HIS A 22 -4.55 -3.70 -3.16
N VAL A 23 -4.38 -3.24 -4.39
CA VAL A 23 -4.76 -1.89 -4.80
C VAL A 23 -5.85 -1.97 -5.85
N CYS A 24 -6.91 -1.17 -5.71
CA CYS A 24 -8.03 -1.19 -6.62
C CYS A 24 -8.75 0.16 -6.72
N PRO A 25 -9.58 0.37 -7.77
CA PRO A 25 -10.56 1.46 -7.79
C PRO A 25 -11.70 1.23 -6.79
N LEU A 26 -12.45 2.28 -6.49
CA LEU A 26 -13.60 2.22 -5.60
C LEU A 26 -14.64 1.18 -6.07
N SER A 27 -14.87 1.11 -7.36
CA SER A 27 -15.82 0.18 -8.00
C SER A 27 -15.54 -1.30 -7.70
N ALA A 28 -14.24 -1.65 -7.49
CA ALA A 28 -13.81 -3.03 -7.28
C ALA A 28 -13.62 -3.41 -5.79
N VAL A 29 -13.82 -2.48 -4.85
CA VAL A 29 -13.57 -2.74 -3.41
C VAL A 29 -14.32 -3.98 -2.89
N PRO A 30 -15.64 -4.16 -3.13
CA PRO A 30 -16.35 -5.32 -2.61
C PRO A 30 -15.77 -6.65 -3.10
N ASP A 31 -15.48 -6.74 -4.39
CA ASP A 31 -14.96 -7.96 -5.01
C ASP A 31 -13.54 -8.28 -4.54
N VAL A 32 -12.67 -7.27 -4.44
CA VAL A 32 -11.31 -7.45 -3.98
C VAL A 32 -11.27 -7.83 -2.50
N VAL A 33 -12.03 -7.14 -1.64
CA VAL A 33 -12.10 -7.45 -0.20
C VAL A 33 -12.56 -8.88 0.03
N ASN A 34 -13.64 -9.31 -0.65
CA ASN A 34 -14.15 -10.66 -0.53
C ASN A 34 -13.20 -11.71 -1.15
N GLY A 35 -12.64 -11.41 -2.33
CA GLY A 35 -11.79 -12.34 -3.06
C GLY A 35 -10.46 -12.67 -2.36
N CYS A 36 -9.88 -11.71 -1.62
CA CYS A 36 -8.65 -11.94 -0.86
C CYS A 36 -8.87 -12.17 0.64
N ASN A 37 -10.11 -12.17 1.15
CA ASN A 37 -10.43 -12.19 2.58
C ASN A 37 -9.65 -11.09 3.34
N ALA A 38 -9.79 -9.85 2.89
CA ALA A 38 -9.05 -8.74 3.44
C ALA A 38 -9.29 -8.56 4.94
N SER A 39 -8.21 -8.36 5.68
CA SER A 39 -8.24 -8.06 7.12
C SER A 39 -8.20 -6.56 7.41
N HIS A 40 -7.69 -5.75 6.46
CA HIS A 40 -7.49 -4.32 6.62
C HIS A 40 -7.92 -3.58 5.34
N LEU A 41 -8.45 -2.37 5.52
CA LEU A 41 -8.88 -1.50 4.42
C LEU A 41 -8.39 -0.07 4.66
N LEU A 42 -7.74 0.51 3.65
CA LEU A 42 -7.39 1.92 3.61
C LEU A 42 -8.15 2.61 2.49
N THR A 43 -8.97 3.58 2.83
CA THR A 43 -9.74 4.42 1.91
C THR A 43 -9.06 5.78 1.76
N CYS A 44 -8.69 6.16 0.53
CA CYS A 44 -8.09 7.45 0.19
C CYS A 44 -9.06 8.24 -0.69
N LEU A 45 -10.10 8.82 -0.08
CA LEU A 45 -11.17 9.57 -0.76
C LEU A 45 -11.50 10.85 0.01
N GLN A 46 -12.18 11.78 -0.64
CA GLN A 46 -12.73 12.96 0.02
C GLN A 46 -13.88 12.61 1.00
N ASP A 47 -14.20 13.52 1.89
CA ASP A 47 -15.16 13.33 3.00
C ASP A 47 -16.58 12.98 2.53
N GLU A 48 -17.01 13.53 1.40
CA GLU A 48 -18.35 13.34 0.88
C GLU A 48 -18.61 11.92 0.37
N VAL A 49 -17.54 11.13 0.14
CA VAL A 49 -17.65 9.74 -0.32
C VAL A 49 -17.61 8.79 0.87
N LEU A 50 -18.79 8.41 1.34
CA LEU A 50 -18.90 7.43 2.42
C LEU A 50 -18.71 6.02 1.88
N VAL A 51 -17.62 5.37 2.32
CA VAL A 51 -17.40 3.95 2.10
C VAL A 51 -17.71 3.21 3.40
N GLU A 52 -18.77 2.40 3.40
CA GLU A 52 -19.07 1.55 4.55
C GLU A 52 -17.95 0.54 4.80
N THR A 53 -17.73 0.19 6.07
CA THR A 53 -16.76 -0.86 6.40
C THR A 53 -17.34 -2.21 5.99
N PRO A 54 -16.69 -2.96 5.07
CA PRO A 54 -17.14 -4.29 4.72
C PRO A 54 -17.24 -5.21 5.94
N ALA A 55 -18.26 -6.09 5.97
CA ALA A 55 -18.53 -6.96 7.12
C ALA A 55 -17.36 -7.89 7.52
N LEU A 56 -16.47 -8.22 6.58
CA LEU A 56 -15.25 -9.01 6.83
C LEU A 56 -14.18 -8.24 7.60
N ILE A 57 -14.24 -6.91 7.59
CA ILE A 57 -13.19 -6.05 8.15
C ILE A 57 -13.67 -5.49 9.50
N ARG A 58 -12.85 -5.63 10.52
CA ARG A 58 -13.14 -5.01 11.83
C ARG A 58 -13.15 -3.48 11.67
N PRO A 59 -14.05 -2.75 12.33
CA PRO A 59 -14.10 -1.29 12.23
C PRO A 59 -12.74 -0.61 12.49
N ASP A 60 -11.97 -1.09 13.46
CA ASP A 60 -10.65 -0.57 13.81
C ASP A 60 -9.59 -0.83 12.72
N ASN A 61 -9.84 -1.78 11.82
CA ASN A 61 -8.98 -2.11 10.69
C ASN A 61 -9.39 -1.40 9.40
N HIS A 62 -10.30 -0.42 9.47
CA HIS A 62 -10.65 0.43 8.35
C HIS A 62 -10.27 1.89 8.64
N VAL A 63 -9.20 2.34 7.99
CA VAL A 63 -8.76 3.73 8.07
C VAL A 63 -9.22 4.49 6.82
N ARG A 64 -9.74 5.70 7.04
CA ARG A 64 -10.13 6.65 5.99
C ARG A 64 -9.20 7.86 6.06
N LEU A 65 -8.50 8.11 4.95
CA LEU A 65 -7.76 9.35 4.75
C LEU A 65 -8.64 10.27 3.92
N HIS A 66 -9.19 11.28 4.55
CA HIS A 66 -10.04 12.28 3.90
C HIS A 66 -9.17 13.24 3.08
N VAL A 67 -8.93 12.90 1.82
CA VAL A 67 -7.92 13.56 1.00
C VAL A 67 -8.34 13.59 -0.49
N ASP A 68 -8.18 14.75 -1.11
CA ASP A 68 -8.35 14.93 -2.54
C ASP A 68 -7.11 14.55 -3.34
N ASP A 69 -7.32 14.24 -4.62
CA ASP A 69 -6.23 13.87 -5.54
C ASP A 69 -5.62 15.10 -6.19
N ILE A 70 -4.98 15.92 -5.38
CA ILE A 70 -4.29 17.13 -5.81
C ILE A 70 -2.82 17.12 -5.37
N ALA A 71 -1.96 17.77 -6.13
CA ALA A 71 -0.52 17.86 -5.85
C ALA A 71 -0.10 19.22 -5.27
N HIS A 72 -1.01 20.18 -5.20
CA HIS A 72 -0.84 21.52 -4.66
C HIS A 72 -2.11 21.94 -3.94
N PRO A 73 -2.04 22.79 -2.90
CA PRO A 73 -3.21 23.35 -2.25
C PRO A 73 -4.12 24.07 -3.26
N ILE A 74 -5.43 23.79 -3.20
CA ILE A 74 -6.48 24.42 -3.98
C ILE A 74 -7.62 24.74 -3.01
N ASP A 75 -8.16 25.95 -3.07
CA ASP A 75 -9.27 26.36 -2.21
C ASP A 75 -10.48 25.43 -2.39
N GLY A 76 -11.07 25.00 -1.28
CA GLY A 76 -12.20 24.07 -1.26
C GLY A 76 -11.83 22.59 -1.39
N TYR A 77 -10.55 22.25 -1.47
CA TYR A 77 -10.06 20.87 -1.54
C TYR A 77 -9.14 20.55 -0.35
N VAL A 78 -9.15 19.30 0.08
CA VAL A 78 -8.29 18.78 1.15
C VAL A 78 -7.03 18.18 0.55
N ALA A 79 -5.97 18.98 0.44
CA ALA A 79 -4.68 18.49 -0.03
C ALA A 79 -4.08 17.43 0.91
N PRO A 80 -3.34 16.44 0.39
CA PRO A 80 -2.48 15.59 1.22
C PRO A 80 -1.59 16.43 2.14
N ASN A 81 -1.45 16.00 3.40
CA ASN A 81 -0.63 16.68 4.40
C ASN A 81 0.10 15.67 5.32
N ALA A 82 0.96 16.18 6.20
CA ALA A 82 1.76 15.34 7.09
C ALA A 82 0.92 14.45 8.03
N GLN A 83 -0.27 14.92 8.45
CA GLN A 83 -1.15 14.13 9.33
C GLN A 83 -1.75 12.92 8.59
N HIS A 84 -2.10 13.06 7.31
CA HIS A 84 -2.56 11.95 6.48
C HIS A 84 -1.47 10.86 6.36
N VAL A 85 -0.23 11.28 6.11
CA VAL A 85 0.90 10.34 6.01
C VAL A 85 1.22 9.70 7.36
N ALA A 86 1.21 10.47 8.44
CA ALA A 86 1.43 9.92 9.79
C ALA A 86 0.36 8.86 10.13
N ARG A 87 -0.91 9.11 9.80
CA ARG A 87 -2.00 8.15 10.00
C ARG A 87 -1.85 6.91 9.13
N LEU A 88 -1.41 7.07 7.87
CA LEU A 88 -1.08 5.95 6.98
C LEU A 88 0.04 5.09 7.58
N LEU A 89 1.14 5.69 8.04
CA LEU A 89 2.28 4.98 8.61
C LEU A 89 1.91 4.25 9.91
N GLN A 90 1.14 4.87 10.79
CA GLN A 90 0.61 4.21 12.00
C GLN A 90 -0.25 2.99 11.65
N PHE A 91 -1.08 3.10 10.61
CA PHE A 91 -1.91 2.00 10.16
C PHE A 91 -1.08 0.86 9.54
N ALA A 92 -0.05 1.21 8.75
CA ALA A 92 0.89 0.25 8.17
C ALA A 92 1.68 -0.50 9.25
N ASP A 93 2.16 0.21 10.28
CA ASP A 93 2.88 -0.36 11.42
C ASP A 93 1.97 -1.31 12.22
N ALA A 94 0.75 -0.89 12.57
CA ALA A 94 -0.22 -1.71 13.28
C ALA A 94 -0.61 -2.97 12.49
N TRP A 95 -0.69 -2.89 11.16
CA TRP A 95 -0.92 -4.04 10.29
C TRP A 95 0.28 -5.00 10.27
N GLY A 96 1.51 -4.48 10.29
CA GLY A 96 2.76 -5.26 10.35
C GLY A 96 2.96 -6.25 9.20
N GLY A 97 2.30 -6.05 8.06
CA GLY A 97 2.39 -6.97 6.92
C GLY A 97 1.64 -8.29 7.12
N GLN A 98 0.69 -8.36 8.06
CA GLN A 98 -0.01 -9.61 8.39
C GLN A 98 -1.38 -9.69 7.71
N GLY A 99 -1.53 -10.68 6.83
CA GLY A 99 -2.76 -10.89 6.07
C GLY A 99 -2.94 -9.92 4.90
N PRO A 100 -4.04 -10.00 4.15
CA PRO A 100 -4.32 -9.11 3.04
C PRO A 100 -4.82 -7.74 3.52
N MET A 101 -4.23 -6.66 2.97
CA MET A 101 -4.71 -5.29 3.12
C MET A 101 -5.19 -4.80 1.75
N VAL A 102 -6.33 -4.13 1.72
CA VAL A 102 -6.82 -3.43 0.52
C VAL A 102 -6.59 -1.93 0.69
N ILE A 103 -6.00 -1.30 -0.30
CA ILE A 103 -5.83 0.16 -0.40
C ILE A 103 -6.55 0.63 -1.66
N HIS A 104 -7.46 1.56 -1.54
CA HIS A 104 -8.18 2.07 -2.68
C HIS A 104 -8.31 3.60 -2.69
N CYS A 105 -8.54 4.14 -3.86
CA CYS A 105 -9.02 5.50 -4.07
C CYS A 105 -10.15 5.47 -5.10
N TRP A 106 -10.44 6.59 -5.78
CA TRP A 106 -11.48 6.62 -6.81
C TRP A 106 -11.15 5.67 -7.97
N ALA A 107 -10.01 5.89 -8.63
CA ALA A 107 -9.60 5.16 -9.84
C ALA A 107 -8.54 4.06 -9.60
N GLY A 108 -7.99 3.91 -8.42
CA GLY A 108 -6.92 2.96 -8.15
C GLY A 108 -5.54 3.34 -8.74
N ILE A 109 -5.35 4.60 -9.16
CA ILE A 109 -4.20 5.04 -9.98
C ILE A 109 -3.24 5.94 -9.19
N SER A 110 -3.73 6.92 -8.41
CA SER A 110 -2.91 7.99 -7.86
C SER A 110 -2.75 7.89 -6.33
N ARG A 111 -3.76 8.27 -5.52
CA ARG A 111 -3.68 8.26 -4.05
C ARG A 111 -3.41 6.86 -3.48
N SER A 112 -4.10 5.86 -3.98
CA SER A 112 -3.94 4.47 -3.53
C SER A 112 -2.58 3.88 -3.88
N THR A 113 -2.04 4.19 -5.06
CA THR A 113 -0.69 3.74 -5.45
C THR A 113 0.39 4.45 -4.67
N ALA A 114 0.20 5.75 -4.35
CA ALA A 114 1.08 6.48 -3.45
C ALA A 114 1.07 5.89 -2.03
N ALA A 115 -0.13 5.61 -1.48
CA ALA A 115 -0.27 4.99 -0.17
C ALA A 115 0.37 3.60 -0.12
N ALA A 116 0.17 2.78 -1.15
CA ALA A 116 0.80 1.45 -1.26
C ALA A 116 2.33 1.55 -1.31
N PHE A 117 2.88 2.45 -2.12
CA PHE A 117 4.32 2.67 -2.21
C PHE A 117 4.92 3.13 -0.88
N ILE A 118 4.32 4.12 -0.20
CA ILE A 118 4.77 4.60 1.11
C ILE A 118 4.73 3.45 2.14
N THR A 119 3.66 2.67 2.15
CA THR A 119 3.53 1.50 3.05
C THR A 119 4.65 0.49 2.79
N LEU A 120 4.93 0.17 1.52
CA LEU A 120 6.01 -0.76 1.16
C LEU A 120 7.39 -0.24 1.56
N CYS A 121 7.67 1.05 1.36
CA CYS A 121 8.93 1.66 1.80
C CYS A 121 9.08 1.62 3.33
N ALA A 122 8.00 1.82 4.09
CA ALA A 122 8.02 1.75 5.54
C ALA A 122 8.29 0.33 6.06
N LEU A 123 7.71 -0.69 5.42
CA LEU A 123 7.86 -2.10 5.82
C LEU A 123 9.19 -2.72 5.36
N ASN A 124 9.84 -2.13 4.36
CA ASN A 124 11.06 -2.66 3.75
C ASN A 124 12.18 -1.60 3.77
N PRO A 125 12.67 -1.21 4.97
CA PRO A 125 13.63 -0.11 5.09
C PRO A 125 14.96 -0.35 4.38
N GLU A 126 15.33 -1.61 4.18
CA GLU A 126 16.58 -2.00 3.52
C GLU A 126 16.44 -2.21 2.01
N THR A 127 15.21 -2.15 1.47
CA THR A 127 14.98 -2.32 0.03
C THR A 127 15.05 -0.96 -0.66
N PRO A 128 15.89 -0.80 -1.71
CA PRO A 128 15.94 0.43 -2.48
C PRO A 128 14.57 0.82 -3.03
N GLU A 129 14.20 2.09 -2.86
CA GLU A 129 12.90 2.63 -3.28
C GLU A 129 12.67 2.47 -4.79
N GLU A 130 13.75 2.52 -5.58
CA GLU A 130 13.69 2.31 -7.03
C GLU A 130 13.16 0.91 -7.37
N LEU A 131 13.61 -0.13 -6.67
CA LEU A 131 13.13 -1.49 -6.88
C LEU A 131 11.65 -1.62 -6.47
N ILE A 132 11.24 -0.96 -5.38
CA ILE A 132 9.83 -0.93 -4.96
C ILE A 132 8.97 -0.23 -6.02
N ALA A 133 9.44 0.89 -6.57
CA ALA A 133 8.74 1.63 -7.63
C ALA A 133 8.64 0.81 -8.92
N GLN A 134 9.70 0.11 -9.31
CA GLN A 134 9.68 -0.81 -10.45
C GLN A 134 8.65 -1.93 -10.26
N ARG A 135 8.58 -2.55 -9.07
CA ARG A 135 7.57 -3.56 -8.76
C ARG A 135 6.15 -3.01 -8.81
N LEU A 136 5.96 -1.77 -8.36
CA LEU A 136 4.66 -1.10 -8.49
C LEU A 136 4.27 -0.93 -9.96
N ARG A 137 5.20 -0.49 -10.83
CA ARG A 137 4.98 -0.33 -12.27
C ARG A 137 4.69 -1.66 -12.97
N GLU A 138 5.44 -2.71 -12.63
CA GLU A 138 5.23 -4.06 -13.16
C GLU A 138 3.84 -4.59 -12.81
N ALA A 139 3.40 -4.39 -11.56
CA ALA A 139 2.09 -4.82 -11.09
C ALA A 139 0.94 -3.97 -11.66
N SER A 140 1.19 -2.69 -11.95
CA SER A 140 0.19 -1.76 -12.47
C SER A 140 0.79 -0.81 -13.51
N PRO A 141 0.60 -1.09 -14.80
CA PRO A 141 1.05 -0.19 -15.87
C PRO A 141 0.43 1.20 -15.82
N THR A 142 -0.73 1.35 -15.16
CA THR A 142 -1.46 2.62 -15.02
C THR A 142 -1.06 3.41 -13.77
N ALA A 143 -0.28 2.82 -12.84
CA ALA A 143 0.09 3.49 -11.59
C ALA A 143 0.74 4.86 -11.84
N TYR A 144 0.24 5.88 -11.15
CA TYR A 144 0.80 7.23 -11.18
C TYR A 144 0.68 7.86 -9.79
N PRO A 145 1.57 7.47 -8.87
CA PRO A 145 1.48 7.86 -7.46
C PRO A 145 1.39 9.37 -7.26
N ASN A 146 0.47 9.80 -6.39
CA ASN A 146 0.27 11.21 -6.07
C ASN A 146 1.57 11.82 -5.52
N ARG A 147 2.13 12.78 -6.24
CA ARG A 147 3.46 13.35 -5.97
C ARG A 147 3.54 14.08 -4.64
N LEU A 148 2.45 14.68 -4.17
CA LEU A 148 2.44 15.35 -2.87
C LEU A 148 2.48 14.32 -1.74
N MET A 149 1.72 13.23 -1.84
CA MET A 149 1.80 12.13 -0.88
C MET A 149 3.22 11.54 -0.83
N ILE A 150 3.84 11.32 -2.00
CA ILE A 150 5.22 10.78 -2.07
C ILE A 150 6.21 11.71 -1.38
N ARG A 151 6.18 13.02 -1.64
CA ARG A 151 7.07 14.00 -0.97
C ARG A 151 6.88 13.99 0.55
N LEU A 152 5.64 13.88 1.01
CA LEU A 152 5.33 13.82 2.43
C LEU A 152 5.78 12.49 3.06
N GLY A 153 5.65 11.38 2.34
CA GLY A 153 6.14 10.06 2.75
C GLY A 153 7.66 10.01 2.83
N ASP A 154 8.34 10.53 1.83
CA ASP A 154 9.81 10.67 1.80
C ASP A 154 10.34 11.42 3.02
N LYS A 155 9.69 12.57 3.32
CA LYS A 155 10.04 13.37 4.49
C LYS A 155 9.76 12.62 5.81
N ALA A 156 8.61 11.94 5.91
CA ALA A 156 8.21 11.26 7.14
C ALA A 156 9.07 10.02 7.44
N LEU A 157 9.57 9.35 6.39
CA LEU A 157 10.47 8.19 6.48
C LEU A 157 11.96 8.59 6.41
N GLU A 158 12.27 9.90 6.35
CA GLU A 158 13.63 10.45 6.30
C GLU A 158 14.47 9.87 5.14
N ARG A 159 13.84 9.70 3.94
CA ARG A 159 14.46 9.04 2.78
C ARG A 159 15.28 9.99 1.90
N GLY A 160 15.36 11.28 2.23
CA GLY A 160 16.27 12.25 1.59
C GLY A 160 16.03 12.48 0.10
N GLY A 161 14.85 12.20 -0.42
CA GLY A 161 14.48 12.36 -1.82
C GLY A 161 14.42 11.04 -2.62
N SER A 162 14.93 9.92 -2.09
CA SER A 162 15.00 8.66 -2.82
C SER A 162 13.64 8.12 -3.26
N MET A 163 12.59 8.32 -2.45
CA MET A 163 11.22 7.95 -2.83
C MET A 163 10.69 8.81 -3.98
N ILE A 164 11.08 10.08 -4.03
CA ILE A 164 10.68 11.02 -5.10
C ILE A 164 11.34 10.58 -6.40
N ASP A 165 12.66 10.39 -6.38
CA ASP A 165 13.46 9.97 -7.53
C ASP A 165 12.98 8.61 -8.07
N ALA A 166 12.68 7.67 -7.18
CA ALA A 166 12.16 6.35 -7.53
C ALA A 166 10.81 6.42 -8.28
N VAL A 167 9.87 7.24 -7.80
CA VAL A 167 8.58 7.41 -8.47
C VAL A 167 8.73 8.21 -9.78
N GLU A 168 9.66 9.13 -9.87
CA GLU A 168 9.97 9.86 -11.10
C GLU A 168 10.59 8.94 -12.16
N SER A 169 11.46 8.01 -11.76
CA SER A 169 12.16 7.07 -12.66
C SER A 169 11.19 6.15 -13.41
N ILE A 170 10.10 5.72 -12.78
CA ILE A 170 9.07 4.89 -13.45
C ILE A 170 8.15 5.69 -14.38
N GLY A 171 8.25 7.00 -14.35
CA GLY A 171 7.53 7.90 -15.24
C GLY A 171 6.01 7.85 -15.12
N ARG A 172 5.33 8.47 -16.09
CA ARG A 172 3.86 8.48 -16.16
C ARG A 172 3.37 7.12 -16.66
N GLY A 173 2.40 6.52 -15.95
CA GLY A 173 1.76 5.29 -16.38
C GLY A 173 0.87 5.46 -17.63
N ILE A 174 0.36 4.34 -18.14
CA ILE A 174 -0.63 4.32 -19.20
C ILE A 174 -1.88 5.07 -18.74
N VAL A 175 -2.42 5.94 -19.57
CA VAL A 175 -3.65 6.69 -19.26
C VAL A 175 -4.85 5.74 -19.29
N ALA A 176 -5.60 5.72 -18.19
CA ALA A 176 -6.81 4.90 -18.04
C ALA A 176 -7.82 5.63 -17.15
N GLY A 177 -9.09 5.31 -17.29
CA GLY A 177 -10.14 5.81 -16.39
C GLY A 177 -10.06 5.18 -15.00
N GLU A 178 -9.80 3.86 -14.94
CA GLU A 178 -9.58 3.09 -13.71
C GLU A 178 -8.45 2.07 -13.91
N ALA A 179 -7.78 1.72 -12.83
CA ALA A 179 -6.79 0.65 -12.83
C ALA A 179 -7.48 -0.72 -12.75
N VAL A 180 -6.87 -1.73 -13.36
CA VAL A 180 -7.18 -3.11 -13.04
C VAL A 180 -6.66 -3.41 -11.63
N PRO A 181 -7.45 -4.06 -10.75
CA PRO A 181 -6.99 -4.45 -9.43
C PRO A 181 -5.70 -5.27 -9.50
N PHE A 182 -4.75 -4.96 -8.64
CA PHE A 182 -3.46 -5.65 -8.58
C PHE A 182 -3.00 -5.86 -7.14
N SER A 183 -1.94 -6.62 -6.93
CA SER A 183 -1.38 -6.80 -5.59
C SER A 183 0.13 -6.93 -5.58
N LEU A 184 0.72 -6.51 -4.46
CA LEU A 184 2.15 -6.57 -4.16
C LEU A 184 2.37 -7.34 -2.85
N PRO A 185 3.44 -8.14 -2.73
CA PRO A 185 3.81 -8.70 -1.43
C PRO A 185 4.22 -7.59 -0.47
N ALA A 186 3.89 -7.72 0.82
CA ALA A 186 4.30 -6.76 1.85
C ALA A 186 5.80 -6.86 2.16
N ASP A 187 6.36 -8.06 2.06
CA ASP A 187 7.79 -8.31 2.21
C ASP A 187 8.48 -8.31 0.83
N LEU A 188 9.38 -7.38 0.66
CA LEU A 188 10.22 -7.22 -0.53
C LEU A 188 11.71 -7.49 -0.25
N SER A 189 12.04 -8.02 0.91
CA SER A 189 13.44 -8.28 1.33
C SER A 189 14.23 -9.15 0.35
N ALA A 190 13.53 -9.99 -0.45
CA ALA A 190 14.15 -10.78 -1.50
C ALA A 190 14.73 -9.93 -2.64
N LEU A 191 14.26 -8.68 -2.84
CA LEU A 191 14.78 -7.77 -3.86
C LEU A 191 16.12 -7.14 -3.47
N SER A 192 16.47 -7.15 -2.18
CA SER A 192 17.70 -6.55 -1.65
C SER A 192 18.86 -7.54 -1.59
N ARG A 193 18.62 -8.81 -1.96
CA ARG A 193 19.68 -9.83 -1.95
C ARG A 193 20.43 -9.79 -3.29
N PRO A 194 21.78 -9.69 -3.25
CA PRO A 194 22.62 -9.72 -4.44
C PRO A 194 22.55 -11.06 -5.17
#